data_2ce733b535bb335f3b93722fc21eecef
#
_entry.id   2ce733b535bb335f3b93722fc21eecef
#
_cell.length_a   1.000
_cell.length_b   1.000
_cell.length_c   1.000
_cell.angle_alpha   90.00
_cell.angle_beta   90.00
_cell.angle_gamma   90.00
#
_symmetry.space_group_name_H-M   'P 1'
#
loop_
_entity.id
_entity.type
_entity.pdbx_description
1 polymer ?
#
loop_
_entity_poly.entity_id
_entity_poly.type
_entity_poly.pdbx_seq_one_letter_code
_entity_poly.pdbx_strand_id
1 'polypeptide(L)'
;MNFYNCVKSSVHFLLHILYKVEVKGYNNLNSIQNKGVIICCNHVSLIDPVAILSETKGKVNFLGKIELFKNKLSSWLFKKMAVIPVNRGHGSSNAIKTSVDLLNKKETLCIFPEGTR
;
A
#
# COMPACT_ATOMS: atom_id res chain seq x y z
N MET A 1 13.16 11.99 9.58
CA MET A 1 12.02 11.45 8.78
C MET A 1 12.57 10.56 7.70
N ASN A 2 12.09 9.34 7.59
CA ASN A 2 12.57 8.46 6.52
C ASN A 2 11.88 8.77 5.18
N PHE A 3 12.42 8.20 4.09
CA PHE A 3 11.93 8.44 2.73
C PHE A 3 10.43 8.13 2.58
N TYR A 4 9.98 7.03 3.15
CA TYR A 4 8.57 6.62 3.11
C TYR A 4 7.65 7.71 3.68
N ASN A 5 7.97 8.20 4.87
CA ASN A 5 7.16 9.22 5.54
C ASN A 5 7.19 10.56 4.80
N CYS A 6 8.34 10.89 4.21
CA CYS A 6 8.47 12.12 3.42
C CYS A 6 7.57 12.08 2.19
N VAL A 7 7.62 10.98 1.44
CA VAL A 7 6.74 10.79 0.26
C VAL A 7 5.28 10.78 0.68
N LYS A 8 4.96 10.06 1.73
CA LYS A 8 3.59 9.97 2.26
C LYS A 8 3.02 11.35 2.61
N SER A 9 3.77 12.17 3.32
CA SER A 9 3.34 13.52 3.68
C SER A 9 3.18 14.42 2.46
N SER A 10 4.09 14.32 1.51
CA SER A 10 4.01 15.10 0.26
C SER A 10 2.78 14.71 -0.55
N VAL A 11 2.51 13.42 -0.66
CA VAL A 11 1.34 12.88 -1.36
C VAL A 11 0.05 13.33 -0.66
N HIS A 12 0.01 13.24 0.65
CA HIS A 12 -1.15 13.71 1.43
C HIS A 12 -1.45 15.18 1.12
N PHE A 13 -0.43 16.03 1.19
CA PHE A 13 -0.57 17.45 0.90
C PHE A 13 -1.08 17.70 -0.53
N LEU A 14 -0.49 17.03 -1.53
CA LEU A 14 -0.89 17.18 -2.92
C LEU A 14 -2.32 16.72 -3.18
N LEU A 15 -2.72 15.59 -2.60
CA LEU A 15 -4.08 15.08 -2.77
C LEU A 15 -5.13 16.03 -2.19
N HIS A 16 -4.84 16.63 -1.05
CA HIS A 16 -5.77 17.57 -0.43
C HIS A 16 -5.84 18.93 -1.16
N ILE A 17 -4.81 19.27 -1.94
CA ILE A 17 -4.85 20.44 -2.82
C ILE A 17 -5.61 20.15 -4.11
N LEU A 18 -5.32 18.99 -4.74
CA LEU A 18 -5.84 18.67 -6.08
C LEU A 18 -7.24 18.06 -6.04
N TYR A 19 -7.57 17.39 -4.96
CA TYR A 19 -8.84 16.67 -4.80
C TYR A 19 -9.48 17.00 -3.47
N LYS A 20 -10.80 16.97 -3.46
CA LYS A 20 -11.56 17.09 -2.22
C LYS A 20 -11.63 15.71 -1.55
N VAL A 21 -10.65 15.41 -0.72
CA VAL A 21 -10.58 14.13 -0.02
C VAL A 21 -11.39 14.20 1.27
N GLU A 22 -12.31 13.26 1.44
CA GLU A 22 -13.11 13.11 2.65
C GLU A 22 -12.94 11.68 3.17
N VAL A 23 -12.51 11.54 4.42
CA VAL A 23 -12.33 10.23 5.05
C VAL A 23 -13.42 10.05 6.11
N LYS A 24 -14.22 9.01 5.93
CA LYS A 24 -15.24 8.62 6.91
C LYS A 24 -14.78 7.38 7.66
N GLY A 25 -15.01 7.36 8.97
CA GLY A 25 -14.59 6.24 9.80
C GLY A 25 -13.11 6.21 10.15
N TYR A 26 -12.45 7.34 10.12
CA TYR A 26 -11.01 7.46 10.37
C TYR A 26 -10.58 6.82 11.71
N ASN A 27 -11.41 6.93 12.73
CA ASN A 27 -11.13 6.34 14.04
C ASN A 27 -11.01 4.81 13.98
N ASN A 28 -11.70 4.17 13.06
CA ASN A 28 -11.60 2.72 12.88
C ASN A 28 -10.19 2.29 12.44
N LEU A 29 -9.52 3.10 11.60
CA LEU A 29 -8.14 2.85 11.20
C LEU A 29 -7.17 2.99 12.37
N ASN A 30 -7.41 3.93 13.26
CA ASN A 30 -6.57 4.12 14.43
C ASN A 30 -6.61 2.92 15.38
N SER A 31 -7.75 2.27 15.51
CA SER A 31 -7.95 1.14 16.42
C SER A 31 -7.25 -0.14 15.97
N ILE A 32 -6.83 -0.23 14.69
CA ILE A 32 -6.24 -1.43 14.11
C ILE A 32 -4.73 -1.35 13.90
N GLN A 33 -4.10 -0.25 14.26
CA GLN A 33 -2.66 -0.11 14.10
C GLN A 33 -1.88 -1.14 14.94
N ASN A 34 -0.78 -1.62 14.40
CA ASN A 34 0.12 -2.58 15.04
C ASN A 34 -0.55 -3.91 15.43
N LYS A 35 -1.57 -4.32 14.68
CA LYS A 35 -2.31 -5.57 14.96
C LYS A 35 -2.16 -6.64 13.90
N GLY A 36 -1.46 -6.36 12.80
CA GLY A 36 -1.38 -7.29 11.67
C GLY A 36 -2.72 -7.36 10.94
N VAL A 37 -3.05 -6.32 10.19
CA VAL A 37 -4.37 -6.15 9.58
C VAL A 37 -4.27 -6.14 8.07
N ILE A 38 -5.25 -6.75 7.42
CA ILE A 38 -5.41 -6.67 5.97
C ILE A 38 -6.51 -5.65 5.66
N ILE A 39 -6.16 -4.63 4.88
CA ILE A 39 -7.12 -3.68 4.34
C ILE A 39 -7.51 -4.17 2.94
N CYS A 40 -8.78 -4.48 2.74
CA CYS A 40 -9.29 -4.91 1.44
C CYS A 40 -10.04 -3.74 0.80
N CYS A 41 -9.66 -3.39 -0.42
CA CYS A 41 -10.23 -2.26 -1.13
C CYS A 41 -10.63 -2.65 -2.55
N ASN A 42 -11.66 -2.03 -3.08
CA ASN A 42 -11.92 -2.08 -4.52
C ASN A 42 -10.95 -1.15 -5.24
N HIS A 43 -10.59 -1.50 -6.47
CA HIS A 43 -9.56 -0.82 -7.24
C HIS A 43 -10.14 -0.35 -8.57
N VAL A 44 -10.39 0.95 -8.69
CA VAL A 44 -10.94 1.57 -9.89
C VAL A 44 -10.00 2.57 -10.54
N SER A 45 -8.96 3.00 -9.83
CA SER A 45 -8.02 4.03 -10.31
C SER A 45 -6.62 3.78 -9.78
N LEU A 46 -5.61 4.31 -10.48
CA LEU A 46 -4.22 4.34 -10.00
C LEU A 46 -4.06 5.20 -8.74
N ILE A 47 -5.02 6.07 -8.48
CA ILE A 47 -5.00 6.93 -7.29
C ILE A 47 -5.39 6.16 -6.01
N ASP A 48 -6.09 5.03 -6.12
CA ASP A 48 -6.57 4.29 -4.96
C ASP A 48 -5.48 3.91 -3.96
N PRO A 49 -4.37 3.26 -4.39
CA PRO A 49 -3.29 2.96 -3.45
C PRO A 49 -2.66 4.22 -2.84
N VAL A 50 -2.57 5.27 -3.65
CA VAL A 50 -1.98 6.55 -3.24
C VAL A 50 -2.85 7.20 -2.15
N ALA A 51 -4.16 7.19 -2.34
CA ALA A 51 -5.11 7.72 -1.35
C ALA A 51 -5.04 6.94 -0.04
N ILE A 52 -5.03 5.63 -0.10
CA ILE A 52 -4.92 4.78 1.10
C ILE A 52 -3.59 5.04 1.82
N LEU A 53 -2.50 5.11 1.07
CA LEU A 53 -1.18 5.43 1.62
C LEU A 53 -1.20 6.75 2.39
N SER A 54 -1.80 7.78 1.79
CA SER A 54 -1.77 9.12 2.36
C SER A 54 -2.62 9.27 3.61
N GLU A 55 -3.75 8.57 3.66
CA GLU A 55 -4.74 8.73 4.73
C GLU A 55 -4.58 7.76 5.90
N THR A 56 -3.83 6.67 5.72
CA THR A 56 -3.59 5.71 6.80
C THR A 56 -2.45 6.17 7.70
N LYS A 57 -2.56 6.01 8.99
CA LYS A 57 -1.41 6.20 9.88
C LYS A 57 -0.47 5.00 9.80
N GLY A 58 0.82 5.27 9.97
CA GLY A 58 1.83 4.23 9.94
C GLY A 58 2.15 3.74 8.53
N LYS A 59 2.84 2.62 8.46
CA LYS A 59 3.29 2.01 7.22
C LYS A 59 2.25 1.04 6.70
N VAL A 60 1.92 1.14 5.42
CA VAL A 60 1.04 0.20 4.72
C VAL A 60 1.84 -0.46 3.61
N ASN A 61 1.80 -1.78 3.56
CA ASN A 61 2.43 -2.57 2.50
C ASN A 61 1.38 -2.89 1.43
N PHE A 62 1.79 -2.85 0.16
CA PHE A 62 0.90 -3.12 -0.97
C PHE A 62 1.43 -4.29 -1.79
N LEU A 63 0.55 -4.99 -2.48
CA LEU A 63 0.94 -5.95 -3.51
C LEU A 63 0.90 -5.25 -4.86
N GLY A 64 1.99 -5.33 -5.62
CA GLY A 64 2.10 -4.72 -6.93
C GLY A 64 2.55 -5.71 -7.99
N LYS A 65 2.13 -5.49 -9.23
CA LYS A 65 2.54 -6.32 -10.36
C LYS A 65 4.07 -6.31 -10.51
N ILE A 66 4.66 -7.46 -10.81
CA ILE A 66 6.11 -7.57 -10.98
C ILE A 66 6.62 -6.65 -12.10
N GLU A 67 5.78 -6.33 -13.07
CA GLU A 67 6.12 -5.42 -14.17
C GLU A 67 6.48 -4.01 -13.69
N LEU A 68 5.99 -3.59 -12.52
CA LEU A 68 6.35 -2.31 -11.92
C LEU A 68 7.82 -2.25 -11.50
N PHE A 69 8.47 -3.40 -11.40
CA PHE A 69 9.87 -3.52 -10.94
C PHE A 69 10.86 -3.75 -12.09
N LYS A 70 10.43 -3.56 -13.34
CA LYS A 70 11.27 -3.85 -14.52
C LYS A 70 12.52 -3.01 -14.61
N ASN A 71 12.43 -1.70 -14.38
CA ASN A 71 13.63 -0.88 -14.41
C ASN A 71 14.15 -0.57 -13.02
N LYS A 72 15.42 -0.19 -12.92
CA LYS A 72 16.10 0.00 -11.64
C LYS A 72 15.48 1.12 -10.81
N LEU A 73 15.09 2.20 -11.45
CA LEU A 73 14.53 3.36 -10.74
C LEU A 73 13.15 3.04 -10.16
N SER A 74 12.26 2.46 -10.96
CA SER A 74 10.93 2.09 -10.46
C SER A 74 11.00 0.99 -9.42
N SER A 75 11.87 -0.01 -9.59
CA SER A 75 12.11 -1.04 -8.59
C SER A 75 12.55 -0.46 -7.25
N TRP A 76 13.52 0.45 -7.29
CA TRP A 76 13.98 1.13 -6.09
C TRP A 76 12.85 1.90 -5.39
N LEU A 77 12.10 2.68 -6.18
CA LEU A 77 11.00 3.50 -5.65
C LEU A 77 9.92 2.65 -5.00
N PHE A 78 9.42 1.62 -5.71
CA PHE A 78 8.34 0.78 -5.19
C PHE A 78 8.76 -0.03 -3.97
N LYS A 79 10.01 -0.50 -3.92
CA LYS A 79 10.53 -1.17 -2.72
C LYS A 79 10.59 -0.21 -1.53
N LYS A 80 11.02 1.02 -1.75
CA LYS A 80 11.02 2.05 -0.70
C LYS A 80 9.62 2.42 -0.23
N MET A 81 8.62 2.27 -1.10
CA MET A 81 7.23 2.53 -0.77
C MET A 81 6.48 1.30 -0.25
N ALA A 82 7.19 0.26 0.13
CA ALA A 82 6.62 -0.95 0.73
C ALA A 82 5.67 -1.70 -0.21
N VAL A 83 5.98 -1.72 -1.50
CA VAL A 83 5.25 -2.51 -2.49
C VAL A 83 5.95 -3.86 -2.67
N ILE A 84 5.18 -4.94 -2.55
CA ILE A 84 5.66 -6.32 -2.68
C ILE A 84 5.37 -6.79 -4.11
N PRO A 85 6.39 -7.25 -4.87
CA PRO A 85 6.16 -7.73 -6.22
C PRO A 85 5.37 -9.05 -6.23
N VAL A 86 4.38 -9.12 -7.11
CA VAL A 86 3.57 -10.33 -7.34
C VAL A 86 3.66 -10.73 -8.81
N ASN A 87 4.07 -11.95 -9.06
CA ASN A 87 4.08 -12.52 -10.39
C ASN A 87 2.77 -13.31 -10.62
N ARG A 88 1.81 -12.65 -11.27
CA ARG A 88 0.54 -13.28 -11.61
C ARG A 88 0.74 -14.30 -12.74
N GLY A 89 0.35 -15.53 -12.54
CA GLY A 89 0.45 -16.59 -13.54
C GLY A 89 1.49 -17.66 -13.25
N HIS A 90 2.43 -17.41 -12.35
CA HIS A 90 3.48 -18.37 -11.98
C HIS A 90 3.51 -18.66 -10.48
N GLY A 91 2.36 -18.57 -9.84
CA GLY A 91 2.28 -18.75 -8.40
C GLY A 91 2.77 -17.53 -7.64
N SER A 92 2.03 -17.18 -6.64
CA SER A 92 2.32 -16.05 -5.76
C SER A 92 2.81 -16.52 -4.39
N SER A 93 3.43 -17.71 -4.33
CA SER A 93 3.86 -18.31 -3.07
C SER A 93 4.80 -17.40 -2.27
N ASN A 94 5.74 -16.72 -2.95
CA ASN A 94 6.63 -15.76 -2.30
C ASN A 94 5.88 -14.54 -1.77
N ALA A 95 4.91 -14.03 -2.52
CA ALA A 95 4.10 -12.89 -2.09
C ALA A 95 3.22 -13.28 -0.89
N ILE A 96 2.63 -14.47 -0.92
CA ILE A 96 1.83 -14.99 0.19
C ILE A 96 2.70 -15.15 1.45
N LYS A 97 3.87 -15.75 1.32
CA LYS A 97 4.79 -15.95 2.43
C LYS A 97 5.22 -14.61 3.02
N THR A 98 5.62 -13.66 2.17
CA THR A 98 6.01 -12.31 2.60
C THR A 98 4.86 -11.61 3.32
N SER A 99 3.64 -11.73 2.78
CA SER A 99 2.43 -11.14 3.38
C SER A 99 2.16 -11.72 4.77
N VAL A 100 2.26 -13.04 4.93
CA VAL A 100 2.08 -13.71 6.22
C VAL A 100 3.14 -13.23 7.22
N ASP A 101 4.40 -13.14 6.79
CA ASP A 101 5.49 -12.66 7.64
C ASP A 101 5.24 -11.21 8.11
N LEU A 102 4.75 -10.34 7.22
CA LEU A 102 4.42 -8.96 7.58
C LEU A 102 3.28 -8.89 8.60
N LEU A 103 2.25 -9.69 8.40
CA LEU A 103 1.12 -9.73 9.33
C LEU A 103 1.55 -10.26 10.70
N ASN A 104 2.44 -11.26 10.74
CA ASN A 104 3.00 -11.78 11.98
C ASN A 104 3.87 -10.72 12.71
N LYS A 105 4.48 -9.81 11.98
CA LYS A 105 5.20 -8.66 12.53
C LYS A 105 4.27 -7.50 12.91
N LYS A 106 2.96 -7.73 12.82
CA LYS A 106 1.92 -6.73 13.13
C LYS A 106 1.94 -5.52 12.20
N GLU A 107 2.42 -5.71 10.97
CA GLU A 107 2.34 -4.69 9.93
C GLU A 107 1.00 -4.75 9.20
N THR A 108 0.64 -3.65 8.54
CA THR A 108 -0.59 -3.55 7.76
C THR A 108 -0.32 -3.88 6.30
N LEU A 109 -1.20 -4.68 5.71
CA LEU A 109 -1.16 -5.05 4.30
C LEU A 109 -2.44 -4.57 3.62
N CYS A 110 -2.32 -3.89 2.49
CA CYS A 110 -3.46 -3.51 1.67
C CYS A 110 -3.50 -4.35 0.41
N ILE A 111 -4.65 -4.94 0.13
CA ILE A 111 -4.87 -5.74 -1.08
C ILE A 111 -6.10 -5.24 -1.84
N PHE A 112 -6.07 -5.47 -3.15
CA PHE A 112 -7.20 -5.23 -4.05
C PHE A 112 -7.66 -6.59 -4.56
N PRO A 113 -8.66 -7.21 -3.89
CA PRO A 113 -8.99 -8.63 -4.13
C PRO A 113 -9.43 -8.93 -5.57
N GLU A 114 -9.96 -7.93 -6.27
CA GLU A 114 -10.39 -8.09 -7.67
C GLU A 114 -9.22 -8.30 -8.62
N GLY A 115 -8.02 -7.91 -8.24
CA GLY A 115 -6.81 -8.09 -9.02
C GLY A 115 -6.66 -7.22 -10.25
N THR A 116 -7.73 -6.64 -10.74
CA THR A 116 -7.75 -5.73 -11.89
C THR A 116 -8.72 -4.58 -11.65
N ARG A 117 -8.52 -3.52 -12.42
CA ARG A 117 -9.41 -2.36 -12.39
C ARG A 117 -10.62 -2.57 -13.28
#